data_07c9c6127b2892873eb28f9a2d0cf9c6
#
_entry.id   07c9c6127b2892873eb28f9a2d0cf9c6
#
_cell.length_a   1.000
_cell.length_b   1.000
_cell.length_c   1.000
_cell.angle_alpha   90.00
_cell.angle_beta   90.00
_cell.angle_gamma   90.00
#
_symmetry.space_group_name_H-M   'P 1'
#
loop_
_entity.id
_entity.type
_entity.pdbx_description
1 polymer ?
#
loop_
_entity_poly.entity_id
_entity_poly.type
_entity_poly.pdbx_seq_one_letter_code
_entity_poly.pdbx_strand_id
1 'polypeptide(L)'
;MKKSNPLFDELIVIDDPTPRPGPLNMAIDEVLLSRARSAILRFYRWNEPAISFGYFVTFAEASIAAGDRAMVRRWTGGGIVPHGADLTYSIMIGSNSDTFSLPSKSIYENVHRALCSALMATNGDGPLLAVAALYERRNEADSAVIDRRYNDCFASPVHADVMVNGRKIAGAAQRKTRCGLLHQGSIQRGNLSEEFRRIFSQLLANQFITSAIDLDILSTAEELGDTKYAADAWLHRR
;
A
#
# COMPACT_ATOMS: atom_id res chain seq x y z
N MET A 1 13.37 -4.55 24.64
CA MET A 1 12.34 -4.70 23.60
C MET A 1 12.32 -6.15 23.13
N LYS A 2 11.20 -6.86 23.26
CA LYS A 2 11.06 -8.21 22.68
C LYS A 2 11.18 -8.05 21.15
N LYS A 3 12.15 -8.71 20.51
CA LYS A 3 12.19 -8.85 19.05
C LYS A 3 10.88 -9.53 18.64
N SER A 4 9.98 -8.80 18.00
CA SER A 4 8.84 -9.44 17.34
C SER A 4 9.41 -10.30 16.22
N ASN A 5 8.95 -11.54 16.11
CA ASN A 5 9.31 -12.35 14.96
C ASN A 5 8.86 -11.64 13.68
N PRO A 6 9.69 -11.63 12.63
CA PRO A 6 9.30 -11.10 11.34
C PRO A 6 8.01 -11.77 10.83
N LEU A 7 7.28 -11.06 9.97
CA LEU A 7 6.02 -11.53 9.43
C LEU A 7 6.19 -12.68 8.41
N PHE A 8 7.35 -12.71 7.73
CA PHE A 8 7.69 -13.67 6.70
C PHE A 8 9.02 -14.36 7.00
N ASP A 9 9.14 -15.62 6.60
CA ASP A 9 10.44 -16.30 6.60
C ASP A 9 11.28 -15.81 5.43
N GLU A 10 10.68 -15.76 4.24
CA GLU A 10 11.32 -15.28 3.01
C GLU A 10 10.48 -14.18 2.36
N LEU A 11 11.14 -13.19 1.76
CA LEU A 11 10.52 -12.08 1.07
C LEU A 11 11.26 -11.80 -0.26
N ILE A 12 10.53 -11.74 -1.35
CA ILE A 12 11.04 -11.21 -2.62
C ILE A 12 10.77 -9.71 -2.64
N VAL A 13 11.82 -8.91 -2.80
CA VAL A 13 11.70 -7.44 -2.86
C VAL A 13 11.93 -6.98 -4.30
N ILE A 14 10.95 -6.28 -4.84
CA ILE A 14 10.99 -5.65 -6.15
C ILE A 14 10.97 -4.12 -5.94
N ASP A 15 12.11 -3.48 -6.18
CA ASP A 15 12.18 -2.02 -6.26
C ASP A 15 12.02 -1.64 -7.75
N ASP A 16 10.76 -1.35 -8.17
CA ASP A 16 10.44 -1.04 -9.57
C ASP A 16 10.87 0.40 -9.87
N PRO A 17 12.00 0.59 -10.60
CA PRO A 17 12.57 1.92 -10.82
C PRO A 17 11.78 2.71 -11.85
N THR A 18 10.95 2.05 -12.67
CA THR A 18 10.22 2.67 -13.77
C THR A 18 8.88 3.21 -13.29
N PRO A 19 8.65 4.53 -13.29
CA PRO A 19 7.33 5.07 -13.01
C PRO A 19 6.32 4.60 -14.07
N ARG A 20 5.13 4.15 -13.62
CA ARG A 20 4.12 3.56 -14.50
C ARG A 20 2.76 4.21 -14.32
N PRO A 21 1.87 4.15 -15.34
CA PRO A 21 0.49 4.60 -15.21
C PRO A 21 -0.29 3.74 -14.21
N GLY A 22 -1.32 4.34 -13.60
CA GLY A 22 -2.14 3.70 -12.59
C GLY A 22 -2.70 2.33 -12.98
N PRO A 23 -3.33 2.17 -14.15
CA PRO A 23 -3.84 0.87 -14.61
C PRO A 23 -2.78 -0.23 -14.63
N LEU A 24 -1.58 0.07 -15.14
CA LEU A 24 -0.49 -0.91 -15.20
C LEU A 24 0.06 -1.23 -13.80
N ASN A 25 0.18 -0.24 -12.90
CA ASN A 25 0.59 -0.50 -11.51
C ASN A 25 -0.37 -1.46 -10.80
N MET A 26 -1.69 -1.27 -10.98
CA MET A 26 -2.70 -2.15 -10.38
C MET A 26 -2.66 -3.56 -11.00
N ALA A 27 -2.45 -3.65 -12.30
CA ALA A 27 -2.36 -4.93 -13.02
C ALA A 27 -1.13 -5.74 -12.60
N ILE A 28 0.04 -5.10 -12.47
CA ILE A 28 1.26 -5.76 -11.99
C ILE A 28 1.03 -6.38 -10.61
N ASP A 29 0.42 -5.64 -9.68
CA ASP A 29 0.14 -6.15 -8.33
C ASP A 29 -0.79 -7.39 -8.36
N GLU A 30 -1.81 -7.38 -9.23
CA GLU A 30 -2.72 -8.52 -9.37
C GLU A 30 -2.04 -9.74 -10.00
N VAL A 31 -1.22 -9.54 -11.04
CA VAL A 31 -0.47 -10.62 -11.70
C VAL A 31 0.57 -11.21 -10.74
N LEU A 32 1.31 -10.38 -10.01
CA LEU A 32 2.26 -10.83 -8.99
C LEU A 32 1.55 -11.66 -7.91
N LEU A 33 0.38 -11.22 -7.42
CA LEU A 33 -0.39 -11.98 -6.45
C LEU A 33 -0.81 -13.35 -7.00
N SER A 34 -1.27 -13.41 -8.25
CA SER A 34 -1.74 -14.65 -8.87
C SER A 34 -0.63 -15.72 -9.02
N ARG A 35 0.63 -15.27 -9.06
CA ARG A 35 1.83 -16.10 -9.22
C ARG A 35 2.66 -16.24 -7.94
N ALA A 36 2.26 -15.59 -6.84
CA ALA A 36 3.02 -15.54 -5.60
C ALA A 36 3.14 -16.93 -4.96
N ARG A 37 4.36 -17.45 -4.87
CA ARG A 37 4.71 -18.66 -4.12
C ARG A 37 5.33 -18.34 -2.76
N SER A 38 6.08 -17.23 -2.69
CA SER A 38 6.60 -16.59 -1.48
C SER A 38 5.98 -15.21 -1.34
N ALA A 39 6.14 -14.55 -0.19
CA ALA A 39 5.71 -13.17 -0.03
C ALA A 39 6.52 -12.25 -0.96
N ILE A 40 5.86 -11.29 -1.58
CA ILE A 40 6.49 -10.31 -2.48
C ILE A 40 6.20 -8.91 -1.95
N LEU A 41 7.22 -8.08 -1.80
CA LEU A 41 7.12 -6.65 -1.52
C LEU A 41 7.58 -5.89 -2.75
N ARG A 42 6.68 -5.10 -3.36
CA ARG A 42 6.99 -4.23 -4.48
C ARG A 42 6.92 -2.78 -4.05
N PHE A 43 7.98 -1.99 -4.34
CA PHE A 43 7.96 -0.54 -4.29
C PHE A 43 7.82 0.01 -5.70
N TYR A 44 7.00 1.05 -5.89
CA TYR A 44 6.78 1.65 -7.20
C TYR A 44 6.36 3.11 -7.14
N ARG A 45 6.42 3.77 -8.28
CA ARG A 45 6.06 5.17 -8.48
C ARG A 45 5.06 5.33 -9.61
N TRP A 46 4.47 6.49 -9.66
CA TRP A 46 3.50 6.89 -10.67
C TRP A 46 4.18 7.79 -11.70
N ASN A 47 3.88 7.61 -12.99
CA ASN A 47 4.47 8.39 -14.07
C ASN A 47 3.81 9.78 -14.22
N GLU A 48 2.67 10.01 -13.57
CA GLU A 48 1.92 11.25 -13.58
C GLU A 48 1.17 11.45 -12.26
N PRO A 49 0.76 12.70 -11.93
CA PRO A 49 -0.14 12.94 -10.81
C PRO A 49 -1.46 12.20 -11.02
N ALA A 50 -1.83 11.34 -10.08
CA ALA A 50 -3.01 10.50 -10.17
C ALA A 50 -3.75 10.43 -8.84
N ILE A 51 -4.97 9.92 -8.86
CA ILE A 51 -5.62 9.36 -7.69
C ILE A 51 -5.93 7.88 -7.90
N SER A 52 -5.78 7.11 -6.85
CA SER A 52 -6.38 5.79 -6.79
C SER A 52 -7.52 5.78 -5.79
N PHE A 53 -8.60 5.08 -6.10
CA PHE A 53 -9.76 4.98 -5.21
C PHE A 53 -10.16 3.52 -4.99
N GLY A 54 -10.68 3.25 -3.79
CA GLY A 54 -10.99 1.90 -3.35
C GLY A 54 -12.15 1.27 -4.12
N TYR A 55 -12.21 -0.06 -4.08
CA TYR A 55 -13.19 -0.86 -4.80
C TYR A 55 -14.66 -0.43 -4.59
N PHE A 56 -14.99 0.06 -3.38
CA PHE A 56 -16.35 0.45 -2.99
C PHE A 56 -16.63 1.95 -3.11
N VAL A 57 -15.66 2.78 -3.47
CA VAL A 57 -15.84 4.22 -3.72
C VAL A 57 -16.53 4.40 -5.05
N THR A 58 -17.51 5.28 -5.12
CA THR A 58 -18.20 5.58 -6.38
C THR A 58 -17.31 6.39 -7.32
N PHE A 59 -17.54 6.25 -8.62
CA PHE A 59 -16.82 7.07 -9.61
C PHE A 59 -17.07 8.56 -9.40
N ALA A 60 -18.30 8.95 -9.07
CA ALA A 60 -18.66 10.34 -8.83
C ALA A 60 -17.88 10.96 -7.66
N GLU A 61 -17.76 10.25 -6.54
CA GLU A 61 -16.93 10.70 -5.41
C GLU A 61 -15.47 10.84 -5.80
N ALA A 62 -14.93 9.86 -6.54
CA ALA A 62 -13.56 9.89 -7.01
C ALA A 62 -13.29 11.04 -7.97
N SER A 63 -14.20 11.31 -8.92
CA SER A 63 -14.09 12.40 -9.90
C SER A 63 -14.02 13.78 -9.26
N ILE A 64 -14.81 14.01 -8.20
CA ILE A 64 -14.77 15.28 -7.46
C ILE A 64 -13.38 15.49 -6.83
N ALA A 65 -12.78 14.45 -6.27
CA ALA A 65 -11.47 14.52 -5.63
C ALA A 65 -10.31 14.57 -6.65
N ALA A 66 -10.50 14.05 -7.85
CA ALA A 66 -9.46 13.96 -8.88
C ALA A 66 -9.10 15.33 -9.47
N GLY A 67 -10.09 16.18 -9.76
CA GLY A 67 -9.88 17.32 -10.64
C GLY A 67 -9.34 16.84 -11.99
N ASP A 68 -8.22 17.38 -12.43
CA ASP A 68 -7.57 17.04 -13.71
C ASP A 68 -6.61 15.84 -13.61
N ARG A 69 -6.52 15.15 -12.45
CA ARG A 69 -5.61 14.02 -12.27
C ARG A 69 -6.15 12.76 -12.92
N ALA A 70 -5.23 11.92 -13.39
CA ALA A 70 -5.57 10.56 -13.82
C ALA A 70 -6.21 9.77 -12.68
N MET A 71 -7.15 8.87 -13.01
CA MET A 71 -7.88 8.06 -12.03
C MET A 71 -7.72 6.57 -12.27
N VAL A 72 -7.58 5.80 -11.20
CA VAL A 72 -7.66 4.34 -11.28
C VAL A 72 -8.40 3.77 -10.07
N ARG A 73 -9.29 2.80 -10.33
CA ARG A 73 -9.94 2.02 -9.29
C ARG A 73 -9.05 0.88 -8.85
N ARG A 74 -8.71 0.81 -7.56
CA ARG A 74 -7.96 -0.31 -6.98
C ARG A 74 -8.85 -1.55 -6.82
N TRP A 75 -8.23 -2.71 -6.83
CA TRP A 75 -8.89 -3.96 -6.46
C TRP A 75 -9.10 -4.07 -4.94
N THR A 76 -8.27 -3.42 -4.14
CA THR A 76 -8.41 -3.31 -2.68
C THR A 76 -9.49 -2.29 -2.29
N GLY A 77 -9.92 -2.32 -1.04
CA GLY A 77 -10.84 -1.34 -0.48
C GLY A 77 -10.19 0.01 -0.17
N GLY A 78 -10.66 0.67 0.88
CA GLY A 78 -10.19 1.99 1.33
C GLY A 78 -10.87 3.14 0.57
N GLY A 79 -10.47 4.37 0.88
CA GLY A 79 -10.98 5.60 0.27
C GLY A 79 -10.13 6.05 -0.92
N ILE A 80 -9.98 7.36 -1.08
CA ILE A 80 -9.23 8.01 -2.17
C ILE A 80 -7.81 8.33 -1.70
N VAL A 81 -6.81 8.07 -2.54
CA VAL A 81 -5.39 8.31 -2.24
C VAL A 81 -4.78 9.12 -3.39
N PRO A 82 -4.21 10.31 -3.10
CA PRO A 82 -3.44 11.06 -4.09
C PRO A 82 -2.05 10.45 -4.27
N HIS A 83 -1.58 10.45 -5.53
CA HIS A 83 -0.27 9.93 -5.94
C HIS A 83 0.49 10.96 -6.77
N GLY A 84 1.81 10.76 -6.86
CA GLY A 84 2.77 11.59 -7.60
C GLY A 84 4.01 11.92 -6.79
N ALA A 85 3.84 12.37 -5.54
CA ALA A 85 4.95 12.65 -4.63
C ALA A 85 5.11 11.60 -3.52
N ASP A 86 4.32 10.53 -3.54
CA ASP A 86 4.36 9.42 -2.59
C ASP A 86 5.28 8.29 -3.05
N LEU A 87 5.68 7.45 -2.11
CA LEU A 87 6.18 6.11 -2.40
C LEU A 87 5.05 5.12 -2.16
N THR A 88 4.64 4.43 -3.21
CA THR A 88 3.65 3.36 -3.10
C THR A 88 4.34 2.02 -2.93
N TYR A 89 3.76 1.14 -2.11
CA TYR A 89 4.21 -0.23 -1.96
C TYR A 89 3.04 -1.20 -1.97
N SER A 90 3.30 -2.43 -2.37
CA SER A 90 2.34 -3.53 -2.31
C SER A 90 3.00 -4.76 -1.73
N ILE A 91 2.25 -5.52 -0.91
CA ILE A 91 2.68 -6.83 -0.42
C ILE A 91 1.69 -7.87 -0.93
N MET A 92 2.21 -8.85 -1.64
CA MET A 92 1.47 -10.02 -2.13
C MET A 92 1.81 -11.22 -1.26
N ILE A 93 0.79 -11.85 -0.66
CA ILE A 93 0.92 -13.02 0.20
C ILE A 93 0.11 -14.14 -0.42
N GLY A 94 0.78 -15.16 -0.96
CA GLY A 94 0.12 -16.30 -1.59
C GLY A 94 -0.72 -17.11 -0.58
N SER A 95 -1.78 -17.76 -1.05
CA SER A 95 -2.70 -18.54 -0.20
C SER A 95 -2.06 -19.76 0.47
N ASN A 96 -0.91 -20.19 0.00
CA ASN A 96 -0.11 -21.29 0.54
C ASN A 96 0.85 -20.86 1.67
N SER A 97 0.92 -19.57 2.00
CA SER A 97 1.77 -19.04 3.06
C SER A 97 1.09 -19.16 4.43
N ASP A 98 1.84 -19.51 5.47
CA ASP A 98 1.35 -19.51 6.85
C ASP A 98 0.83 -18.13 7.27
N THR A 99 1.48 -17.07 6.81
CA THR A 99 1.03 -15.68 7.03
C THR A 99 -0.36 -15.43 6.48
N PHE A 100 -0.77 -16.09 5.39
CA PHE A 100 -2.12 -15.93 4.84
C PHE A 100 -3.21 -16.42 5.80
N SER A 101 -2.91 -17.36 6.70
CA SER A 101 -3.85 -17.86 7.71
C SER A 101 -4.18 -16.80 8.78
N LEU A 102 -3.29 -15.82 8.98
CA LEU A 102 -3.47 -14.78 9.98
C LEU A 102 -4.67 -13.87 9.65
N PRO A 103 -5.30 -13.26 10.67
CA PRO A 103 -6.29 -12.21 10.46
C PRO A 103 -5.69 -11.04 9.67
N SER A 104 -6.42 -10.52 8.67
CA SER A 104 -5.97 -9.38 7.87
C SER A 104 -5.58 -8.17 8.71
N LYS A 105 -6.28 -7.93 9.83
CA LYS A 105 -5.94 -6.88 10.80
C LYS A 105 -4.55 -7.08 11.39
N SER A 106 -4.20 -8.30 11.79
CA SER A 106 -2.87 -8.61 12.36
C SER A 106 -1.76 -8.41 11.32
N ILE A 107 -2.00 -8.80 10.06
CA ILE A 107 -1.05 -8.54 8.97
C ILE A 107 -0.86 -7.03 8.80
N TYR A 108 -1.95 -6.26 8.76
CA TYR A 108 -1.91 -4.80 8.65
C TYR A 108 -1.06 -4.17 9.76
N GLU A 109 -1.34 -4.53 11.02
CA GLU A 109 -0.62 -4.02 12.18
C GLU A 109 0.88 -4.35 12.16
N ASN A 110 1.25 -5.57 11.79
CA ASN A 110 2.65 -5.98 11.70
C ASN A 110 3.40 -5.24 10.58
N VAL A 111 2.79 -5.11 9.40
CA VAL A 111 3.36 -4.35 8.28
C VAL A 111 3.58 -2.89 8.69
N HIS A 112 2.59 -2.25 9.28
CA HIS A 112 2.69 -0.83 9.64
C HIS A 112 3.61 -0.60 10.85
N ARG A 113 3.75 -1.57 11.75
CA ARG A 113 4.77 -1.52 12.81
C ARG A 113 6.19 -1.55 12.23
N ALA A 114 6.44 -2.45 11.27
CA ALA A 114 7.71 -2.51 10.57
C ALA A 114 7.99 -1.22 9.79
N LEU A 115 6.97 -0.68 9.10
CA LEU A 115 7.05 0.59 8.38
C LEU A 115 7.40 1.76 9.30
N CYS A 116 6.69 1.88 10.43
CA CYS A 116 6.95 2.91 11.44
C CYS A 116 8.38 2.81 11.96
N SER A 117 8.85 1.60 12.30
CA SER A 117 10.21 1.38 12.79
C SER A 117 11.27 1.72 11.73
N ALA A 118 11.03 1.40 10.46
CA ALA A 118 11.94 1.76 9.36
C ALA A 118 12.02 3.29 9.16
N LEU A 119 10.89 3.98 9.22
CA LEU A 119 10.84 5.44 9.15
C LEU A 119 11.60 6.10 10.30
N MET A 120 11.47 5.57 11.51
CA MET A 120 12.22 6.05 12.68
C MET A 120 13.72 5.83 12.53
N ALA A 121 14.13 4.68 12.03
CA ALA A 121 15.54 4.33 11.87
C ALA A 121 16.27 5.17 10.80
N THR A 122 15.55 5.66 9.80
CA THR A 122 16.13 6.38 8.64
C THR A 122 16.00 7.89 8.68
N ASN A 123 15.27 8.43 9.66
CA ASN A 123 15.02 9.87 9.71
C ASN A 123 16.12 10.70 10.37
N GLY A 124 17.27 10.13 10.80
CA GLY A 124 18.37 10.87 11.42
C GLY A 124 17.89 11.82 12.54
N ASP A 125 18.75 12.70 13.06
CA ASP A 125 18.45 13.64 14.16
C ASP A 125 17.58 14.85 13.74
N GLY A 126 16.79 14.77 12.69
CA GLY A 126 15.90 15.85 12.24
C GLY A 126 14.63 16.00 13.08
N PRO A 127 13.97 17.18 13.07
CA PRO A 127 12.79 17.50 13.89
C PRO A 127 11.55 16.62 13.60
N LEU A 128 11.63 15.69 12.67
CA LEU A 128 10.59 14.71 12.34
C LEU A 128 10.63 13.44 13.22
N LEU A 129 11.65 13.32 14.09
CA LEU A 129 11.78 12.21 15.06
C LEU A 129 10.72 12.23 16.16
N ALA A 130 10.01 13.30 16.29
CA ALA A 130 9.22 13.47 17.48
C ALA A 130 8.01 12.57 17.55
N VAL A 131 7.63 11.72 16.63
CA VAL A 131 6.56 10.74 16.87
C VAL A 131 6.05 10.11 15.56
N ALA A 132 6.80 9.19 14.95
CA ALA A 132 6.15 8.17 14.16
C ALA A 132 5.50 7.19 15.13
N ALA A 133 4.20 7.13 15.17
CA ALA A 133 3.43 6.24 16.03
C ALA A 133 2.34 5.55 15.21
N LEU A 134 1.98 4.35 15.63
CA LEU A 134 0.77 3.74 15.10
C LEU A 134 -0.45 4.44 15.72
N TYR A 135 -1.44 4.74 14.89
CA TYR A 135 -2.70 5.27 15.38
C TYR A 135 -3.42 4.21 16.23
N GLU A 136 -3.57 4.51 17.50
CA GLU A 136 -4.42 3.72 18.40
C GLU A 136 -5.77 4.42 18.56
N ARG A 137 -6.84 3.76 18.15
CA ARG A 137 -8.20 4.29 18.39
C ARG A 137 -8.44 4.34 19.90
N ARG A 138 -8.31 5.50 20.52
CA ARG A 138 -8.80 5.75 21.88
C ARG A 138 -10.33 5.62 21.85
N ASN A 139 -10.87 4.97 22.87
CA ASN A 139 -12.27 4.60 23.07
C ASN A 139 -13.31 5.53 22.41
N GLU A 140 -14.43 4.95 21.97
CA GLU A 140 -15.53 5.50 21.17
C GLU A 140 -16.19 6.81 21.68
N ALA A 141 -15.73 7.39 22.78
CA ALA A 141 -16.26 8.63 23.34
C ALA A 141 -15.79 9.92 22.63
N ASP A 142 -14.74 9.86 21.82
CA ASP A 142 -14.17 11.00 21.08
C ASP A 142 -14.52 11.00 19.58
N SER A 143 -15.58 10.32 19.16
CA SER A 143 -16.10 10.42 17.79
C SER A 143 -16.87 11.74 17.61
N ALA A 144 -16.18 12.87 17.73
CA ALA A 144 -16.67 14.13 17.19
C ALA A 144 -16.88 13.95 15.68
N VAL A 145 -18.14 14.08 15.29
CA VAL A 145 -18.67 14.23 13.94
C VAL A 145 -17.61 14.26 12.84
N ILE A 146 -17.18 13.09 12.38
CA ILE A 146 -16.41 12.97 11.15
C ILE A 146 -17.40 13.31 10.04
N ASP A 147 -17.24 14.49 9.43
CA ASP A 147 -17.98 14.89 8.25
C ASP A 147 -17.72 13.87 7.13
N ARG A 148 -18.66 12.97 6.92
CA ARG A 148 -18.59 11.86 5.96
C ARG A 148 -18.55 12.31 4.50
N ARG A 149 -18.43 13.62 4.24
CA ARG A 149 -18.50 14.21 2.90
C ARG A 149 -17.19 14.14 2.11
N TYR A 150 -16.08 13.72 2.71
CA TYR A 150 -14.82 13.51 2.00
C TYR A 150 -14.18 12.17 2.41
N ASN A 151 -14.25 11.18 1.53
CA ASN A 151 -13.59 9.87 1.67
C ASN A 151 -12.06 9.94 1.44
N ASP A 152 -11.39 10.99 1.92
CA ASP A 152 -9.93 11.08 1.88
C ASP A 152 -9.35 10.09 2.91
N CYS A 153 -8.63 9.09 2.41
CA CYS A 153 -7.96 8.09 3.26
C CYS A 153 -6.97 8.70 4.25
N PHE A 154 -6.44 9.89 3.97
CA PHE A 154 -5.48 10.55 4.82
C PHE A 154 -6.13 11.49 5.83
N ALA A 155 -7.36 11.92 5.63
CA ALA A 155 -8.13 12.70 6.60
C ALA A 155 -8.71 11.87 7.75
N SER A 156 -8.94 10.56 7.54
CA SER A 156 -9.56 9.67 8.53
C SER A 156 -8.63 8.50 8.85
N PRO A 157 -7.76 8.62 9.87
CA PRO A 157 -6.87 7.54 10.25
C PRO A 157 -7.66 6.35 10.80
N VAL A 158 -7.23 5.14 10.43
CA VAL A 158 -7.73 3.89 11.00
C VAL A 158 -6.68 3.28 11.93
N HIS A 159 -7.10 2.31 12.75
CA HIS A 159 -6.20 1.63 13.67
C HIS A 159 -4.94 1.12 12.94
N ALA A 160 -3.78 1.37 13.53
CA ALA A 160 -2.44 1.05 13.04
C ALA A 160 -1.98 1.83 11.78
N ASP A 161 -2.63 2.90 11.36
CA ASP A 161 -2.04 3.84 10.41
C ASP A 161 -0.79 4.51 11.00
N VAL A 162 0.17 4.88 10.14
CA VAL A 162 1.39 5.53 10.59
C VAL A 162 1.18 7.04 10.65
N MET A 163 1.36 7.59 11.85
CA MET A 163 1.18 9.00 12.16
C MET A 163 2.51 9.68 12.44
N VAL A 164 2.70 10.90 11.97
CA VAL A 164 3.82 11.79 12.34
C VAL A 164 3.24 13.14 12.72
N ASN A 165 3.55 13.62 13.94
CA ASN A 165 3.04 14.89 14.45
C ASN A 165 1.51 15.03 14.33
N GLY A 166 0.78 13.95 14.63
CA GLY A 166 -0.69 13.94 14.55
C GLY A 166 -1.27 13.86 13.14
N ARG A 167 -0.43 13.83 12.10
CA ARG A 167 -0.86 13.71 10.70
C ARG A 167 -0.58 12.30 10.18
N LYS A 168 -1.55 11.69 9.52
CA LYS A 168 -1.35 10.41 8.83
C LYS A 168 -0.40 10.60 7.65
N ILE A 169 0.67 9.80 7.61
CA ILE A 169 1.66 9.80 6.54
C ILE A 169 1.69 8.49 5.77
N ALA A 170 1.19 7.41 6.35
CA ALA A 170 1.05 6.16 5.62
C ALA A 170 -0.21 5.41 6.04
N GLY A 171 -0.83 4.77 5.09
CA GLY A 171 -1.97 3.90 5.25
C GLY A 171 -2.04 2.91 4.12
N ALA A 172 -2.85 1.88 4.29
CA ALA A 172 -3.00 0.83 3.31
C ALA A 172 -4.45 0.31 3.22
N ALA A 173 -4.70 -0.49 2.21
CA ALA A 173 -5.91 -1.26 2.06
C ALA A 173 -5.57 -2.70 1.69
N GLN A 174 -6.44 -3.63 2.06
CA GLN A 174 -6.23 -5.05 1.83
C GLN A 174 -7.39 -5.67 1.07
N ARG A 175 -7.07 -6.70 0.29
CA ARG A 175 -8.02 -7.61 -0.30
C ARG A 175 -7.55 -9.05 -0.11
N LYS A 176 -8.35 -9.86 0.57
CA LYS A 176 -8.14 -11.29 0.71
C LYS A 176 -9.01 -12.03 -0.31
N THR A 177 -8.41 -12.91 -1.08
CA THR A 177 -9.05 -13.72 -2.12
C THR A 177 -8.68 -15.19 -1.95
N ARG A 178 -9.16 -16.07 -2.82
CA ARG A 178 -8.75 -17.49 -2.82
C ARG A 178 -7.28 -17.67 -3.23
N CYS A 179 -6.73 -16.74 -4.02
CA CYS A 179 -5.34 -16.82 -4.50
C CYS A 179 -4.34 -16.27 -3.49
N GLY A 180 -4.77 -15.43 -2.55
CA GLY A 180 -3.90 -14.79 -1.58
C GLY A 180 -4.45 -13.47 -1.05
N LEU A 181 -3.58 -12.70 -0.39
CA LEU A 181 -3.88 -11.38 0.14
C LEU A 181 -3.01 -10.34 -0.56
N LEU A 182 -3.66 -9.30 -1.09
CA LEU A 182 -3.03 -8.09 -1.58
C LEU A 182 -3.14 -6.99 -0.51
N HIS A 183 -2.02 -6.42 -0.11
CA HIS A 183 -1.92 -5.25 0.76
C HIS A 183 -1.27 -4.12 -0.04
N GLN A 184 -1.99 -3.04 -0.30
CA GLN A 184 -1.50 -1.87 -1.04
C GLN A 184 -1.44 -0.67 -0.10
N GLY A 185 -0.27 -0.06 0.03
CA GLY A 185 -0.02 1.08 0.89
C GLY A 185 0.63 2.24 0.16
N SER A 186 0.38 3.44 0.67
CA SER A 186 1.00 4.68 0.21
C SER A 186 1.65 5.38 1.40
N ILE A 187 2.88 5.87 1.18
CA ILE A 187 3.65 6.67 2.13
C ILE A 187 3.78 8.06 1.52
N GLN A 188 3.13 9.05 2.12
CA GLN A 188 3.10 10.43 1.63
C GLN A 188 4.44 11.16 1.88
N ARG A 189 5.52 10.49 1.43
CA ARG A 189 6.90 10.96 1.41
C ARG A 189 7.60 10.35 0.21
N GLY A 190 7.88 11.16 -0.83
CA GLY A 190 8.48 10.68 -2.07
C GLY A 190 9.97 10.35 -2.00
N ASN A 191 10.71 10.98 -1.09
CA ASN A 191 12.19 10.90 -1.03
C ASN A 191 12.69 9.91 0.02
N LEU A 192 12.05 8.76 0.12
CA LEU A 192 12.53 7.68 0.98
C LEU A 192 13.74 6.98 0.34
N SER A 193 14.82 6.84 1.12
CA SER A 193 16.11 6.31 0.67
C SER A 193 16.05 4.79 0.38
N GLU A 194 17.08 4.26 -0.29
CA GLU A 194 17.28 2.82 -0.41
C GLU A 194 17.44 2.16 0.97
N GLU A 195 18.09 2.87 1.89
CA GLU A 195 18.25 2.41 3.28
C GLU A 195 16.90 2.18 3.96
N PHE A 196 15.93 3.06 3.75
CA PHE A 196 14.57 2.86 4.25
C PHE A 196 13.97 1.56 3.69
N ARG A 197 14.05 1.35 2.37
CA ARG A 197 13.50 0.14 1.72
C ARG A 197 14.18 -1.12 2.25
N ARG A 198 15.50 -1.07 2.44
CA ARG A 198 16.28 -2.18 3.00
C ARG A 198 15.87 -2.49 4.44
N ILE A 199 15.78 -1.48 5.31
CA ILE A 199 15.39 -1.68 6.72
C ILE A 199 13.94 -2.18 6.80
N PHE A 200 13.03 -1.62 6.01
CA PHE A 200 11.64 -2.07 5.99
C PHE A 200 11.54 -3.55 5.60
N SER A 201 12.28 -3.99 4.58
CA SER A 201 12.33 -5.39 4.17
C SER A 201 12.90 -6.30 5.26
N GLN A 202 13.97 -5.88 5.94
CA GLN A 202 14.59 -6.61 7.06
C GLN A 202 13.67 -6.75 8.27
N LEU A 203 12.81 -5.78 8.52
CA LEU A 203 11.84 -5.83 9.62
C LEU A 203 10.64 -6.72 9.29
N LEU A 204 10.35 -6.94 8.02
CA LEU A 204 9.25 -7.78 7.55
C LEU A 204 9.62 -9.26 7.46
N ALA A 205 10.88 -9.61 7.16
CA ALA A 205 11.28 -10.98 6.88
C ALA A 205 12.59 -11.38 7.54
N ASN A 206 12.73 -12.68 7.81
CA ASN A 206 14.00 -13.28 8.27
C ASN A 206 15.08 -13.18 7.20
N GLN A 207 14.70 -13.41 5.94
CA GLN A 207 15.56 -13.32 4.76
C GLN A 207 14.81 -12.62 3.63
N PHE A 208 15.51 -11.85 2.81
CA PHE A 208 14.94 -11.32 1.57
C PHE A 208 15.96 -11.34 0.43
N ILE A 209 15.44 -11.46 -0.78
CA ILE A 209 16.18 -11.35 -2.03
C ILE A 209 15.59 -10.23 -2.86
N THR A 210 16.43 -9.53 -3.61
CA THR A 210 15.97 -8.53 -4.58
C THR A 210 15.73 -9.18 -5.94
N SER A 211 14.67 -8.77 -6.61
CA SER A 211 14.32 -9.23 -7.95
C SER A 211 13.81 -8.07 -8.80
N ALA A 212 13.79 -8.26 -10.10
CA ALA A 212 13.12 -7.39 -11.05
C ALA A 212 11.76 -7.99 -11.46
N ILE A 213 10.93 -7.19 -12.14
CA ILE A 213 9.70 -7.70 -12.76
C ILE A 213 10.09 -8.43 -14.05
N ASP A 214 9.73 -9.69 -14.14
CA ASP A 214 9.97 -10.50 -15.34
C ASP A 214 9.15 -9.97 -16.53
N LEU A 215 9.68 -10.10 -17.74
CA LEU A 215 9.02 -9.64 -18.97
C LEU A 215 7.66 -10.32 -19.19
N ASP A 216 7.53 -11.59 -18.82
CA ASP A 216 6.26 -12.32 -18.90
C ASP A 216 5.20 -11.79 -17.92
N ILE A 217 5.62 -11.41 -16.70
CA ILE A 217 4.74 -10.72 -15.74
C ILE A 217 4.31 -9.36 -16.31
N LEU A 218 5.26 -8.61 -16.88
CA LEU A 218 4.98 -7.29 -17.44
C LEU A 218 4.01 -7.37 -18.62
N SER A 219 4.24 -8.27 -19.58
CA SER A 219 3.35 -8.45 -20.73
C SER A 219 1.94 -8.87 -20.32
N THR A 220 1.82 -9.80 -19.36
CA THR A 220 0.50 -10.19 -18.81
C THR A 220 -0.18 -9.03 -18.09
N ALA A 221 0.59 -8.20 -17.40
CA ALA A 221 0.06 -7.05 -16.68
C ALA A 221 -0.35 -5.91 -17.64
N GLU A 222 0.34 -5.72 -18.77
CA GLU A 222 -0.06 -4.76 -19.80
C GLU A 222 -1.43 -5.14 -20.37
N GLU A 223 -1.63 -6.39 -20.77
CA GLU A 223 -2.93 -6.88 -21.25
C GLU A 223 -4.03 -6.71 -20.18
N LEU A 224 -3.76 -7.07 -18.93
CA LEU A 224 -4.71 -6.90 -17.83
C LEU A 224 -4.97 -5.42 -17.52
N GLY A 225 -3.96 -4.57 -17.63
CA GLY A 225 -4.06 -3.13 -17.46
C GLY A 225 -5.06 -2.53 -18.44
N ASP A 226 -4.93 -2.89 -19.71
CA ASP A 226 -5.78 -2.39 -20.80
C ASP A 226 -7.20 -2.96 -20.70
N THR A 227 -7.33 -4.27 -20.51
CA THR A 227 -8.64 -4.95 -20.56
C THR A 227 -9.48 -4.78 -19.31
N LYS A 228 -8.86 -4.50 -18.16
CA LYS A 228 -9.54 -4.32 -16.88
C LYS A 228 -9.37 -2.92 -16.31
N TYR A 229 -8.16 -2.55 -15.94
CA TYR A 229 -7.93 -1.36 -15.09
C TYR A 229 -8.09 -0.02 -15.82
N ALA A 230 -7.88 0.01 -17.14
CA ALA A 230 -8.17 1.16 -18.00
C ALA A 230 -9.60 1.13 -18.55
N ALA A 231 -10.33 0.01 -18.43
CA ALA A 231 -11.67 -0.11 -18.99
C ALA A 231 -12.71 0.71 -18.19
N ASP A 232 -13.58 1.42 -18.90
CA ASP A 232 -14.68 2.19 -18.32
C ASP A 232 -15.60 1.35 -17.42
N ALA A 233 -15.84 0.10 -17.80
CA ALA A 233 -16.64 -0.83 -17.02
C ALA A 233 -16.07 -1.12 -15.63
N TRP A 234 -14.74 -1.11 -15.50
CA TRP A 234 -14.07 -1.26 -14.21
C TRP A 234 -14.05 0.07 -13.44
N LEU A 235 -13.73 1.17 -14.13
CA LEU A 235 -13.64 2.49 -13.52
C LEU A 235 -14.99 2.92 -12.94
N HIS A 236 -16.10 2.68 -13.67
CA HIS A 236 -17.48 3.04 -13.30
C HIS A 236 -18.23 1.92 -12.54
N ARG A 237 -17.55 0.84 -12.16
CA ARG A 237 -18.18 -0.26 -11.43
C ARG A 237 -18.88 0.23 -10.16
N ARG A 238 -20.11 -0.25 -9.96
CA ARG A 238 -20.93 -0.01 -8.76
C ARG A 238 -20.71 -1.07 -7.69
#